data_1d8f5bf2131a8f21264814803ce253a4
#
_entry.id   1d8f5bf2131a8f21264814803ce253a4
#
_cell.length_a   1.000
_cell.length_b   1.000
_cell.length_c   1.000
_cell.angle_alpha   90.00
_cell.angle_beta   90.00
_cell.angle_gamma   90.00
#
_symmetry.space_group_name_H-M   'P 1'
#
loop_
_entity.id
_entity.type
_entity.pdbx_description
1 polymer ?
#
loop_
_entity_poly.entity_id
_entity_poly.type
_entity_poly.pdbx_seq_one_letter_code
_entity_poly.pdbx_strand_id
1 'polypeptide(L)'
;MDVILELQKFGLTNIEAEVYHELLKSPNSNGSQISKKIDTPRTSVYMALDRLYALGYVYLVPAENERKNYIAVEPENLMPKLKEDFIQTADFLKEELSKVQIKNNLEQTFNLKGEESIYDKVRELILKAKKEIYLNTNINLETFKDAIDEAVKNNVRIILFSFEKHVNYTLNIEVYNKTETPISNGNRRRIMLVVDMEDTLVANSKLSEFSGIYTRNELMVEIIAE
;
A
#
# COMPACT_ATOMS: atom_id res chain seq x y z
N MET A 1 -10.01 -13.04 -8.00
CA MET A 1 -9.39 -11.76 -8.39
C MET A 1 -9.84 -11.44 -9.81
N ASP A 2 -10.32 -10.25 -10.07
CA ASP A 2 -10.74 -9.83 -11.40
C ASP A 2 -9.53 -9.29 -12.17
N VAL A 3 -9.18 -9.97 -13.27
CA VAL A 3 -8.00 -9.63 -14.10
C VAL A 3 -8.11 -8.20 -14.66
N ILE A 4 -9.31 -7.75 -15.01
CA ILE A 4 -9.52 -6.40 -15.56
C ILE A 4 -9.21 -5.36 -14.51
N LEU A 5 -9.70 -5.54 -13.28
CA LEU A 5 -9.39 -4.63 -12.16
C LEU A 5 -7.90 -4.61 -11.82
N GLU A 6 -7.22 -5.75 -11.89
CA GLU A 6 -5.77 -5.80 -11.64
C GLU A 6 -4.97 -5.07 -12.75
N LEU A 7 -5.35 -5.21 -14.03
CA LEU A 7 -4.72 -4.47 -15.11
C LEU A 7 -4.89 -2.95 -14.99
N GLN A 8 -6.01 -2.48 -14.44
CA GLN A 8 -6.23 -1.05 -14.20
C GLN A 8 -5.25 -0.46 -13.19
N LYS A 9 -4.75 -1.23 -12.23
CA LYS A 9 -3.73 -0.78 -11.27
C LYS A 9 -2.40 -0.44 -11.96
N PHE A 10 -2.17 -0.97 -13.15
CA PHE A 10 -1.03 -0.64 -13.99
C PHE A 10 -1.30 0.49 -14.99
N GLY A 11 -2.40 1.24 -14.80
CA GLY A 11 -2.69 2.45 -15.58
C GLY A 11 -3.51 2.23 -16.85
N LEU A 12 -4.04 1.02 -17.08
CA LEU A 12 -4.99 0.79 -18.15
C LEU A 12 -6.38 1.29 -17.76
N THR A 13 -7.11 1.85 -18.71
CA THR A 13 -8.54 2.06 -18.52
C THR A 13 -9.30 0.73 -18.57
N ASN A 14 -10.55 0.70 -18.11
CA ASN A 14 -11.37 -0.51 -18.18
C ASN A 14 -11.43 -1.09 -19.60
N ILE A 15 -11.69 -0.22 -20.60
CA ILE A 15 -11.80 -0.64 -22.00
C ILE A 15 -10.45 -1.17 -22.53
N GLU A 16 -9.34 -0.55 -22.20
CA GLU A 16 -7.99 -1.02 -22.60
C GLU A 16 -7.69 -2.40 -22.00
N ALA A 17 -8.02 -2.61 -20.73
CA ALA A 17 -7.85 -3.90 -20.08
C ALA A 17 -8.73 -5.00 -20.73
N GLU A 18 -9.98 -4.70 -21.04
CA GLU A 18 -10.90 -5.61 -21.74
C GLU A 18 -10.41 -5.92 -23.17
N VAL A 19 -9.96 -4.91 -23.91
CA VAL A 19 -9.41 -5.08 -25.27
C VAL A 19 -8.14 -5.93 -25.27
N TYR A 20 -7.22 -5.65 -24.37
CA TYR A 20 -6.00 -6.45 -24.23
C TYR A 20 -6.31 -7.90 -23.86
N HIS A 21 -7.19 -8.10 -22.87
CA HIS A 21 -7.60 -9.43 -22.45
C HIS A 21 -8.33 -10.21 -23.54
N GLU A 22 -9.18 -9.54 -24.34
CA GLU A 22 -9.85 -10.18 -25.47
C GLU A 22 -8.87 -10.54 -26.60
N LEU A 23 -7.86 -9.69 -26.85
CA LEU A 23 -6.80 -9.99 -27.84
C LEU A 23 -5.94 -11.19 -27.47
N LEU A 24 -5.72 -11.46 -26.17
CA LEU A 24 -5.07 -12.70 -25.73
C LEU A 24 -5.89 -13.94 -26.05
N LYS A 25 -7.23 -13.86 -25.94
CA LYS A 25 -8.15 -14.96 -26.29
C LYS A 25 -8.33 -15.12 -27.80
N SER A 26 -8.23 -14.03 -28.53
CA SER A 26 -8.54 -13.95 -29.95
C SER A 26 -7.47 -13.16 -30.69
N PRO A 27 -6.28 -13.73 -30.85
CA PRO A 27 -5.17 -13.09 -31.55
C PRO A 27 -5.53 -12.79 -33.01
N ASN A 28 -4.85 -11.81 -33.60
CA ASN A 28 -5.04 -11.39 -35.00
C ASN A 28 -6.46 -10.87 -35.30
N SER A 29 -7.08 -10.21 -34.34
CA SER A 29 -8.42 -9.62 -34.47
C SER A 29 -8.36 -8.13 -34.81
N ASN A 30 -9.35 -7.64 -35.57
CA ASN A 30 -9.53 -6.22 -35.81
C ASN A 30 -10.48 -5.58 -34.78
N GLY A 31 -10.45 -4.25 -34.67
CA GLY A 31 -11.26 -3.53 -33.69
C GLY A 31 -12.78 -3.77 -33.81
N SER A 32 -13.30 -4.07 -35.02
CA SER A 32 -14.71 -4.39 -35.18
C SER A 32 -15.08 -5.78 -34.64
N GLN A 33 -14.17 -6.74 -34.71
CA GLN A 33 -14.34 -8.08 -34.13
C GLN A 33 -14.31 -8.01 -32.60
N ILE A 34 -13.32 -7.29 -32.05
CA ILE A 34 -13.19 -7.07 -30.61
C ILE A 34 -14.42 -6.36 -30.05
N SER A 35 -14.85 -5.24 -30.67
CA SER A 35 -16.04 -4.48 -30.29
C SER A 35 -17.29 -5.34 -30.09
N LYS A 36 -17.50 -6.31 -30.99
CA LYS A 36 -18.65 -7.24 -30.90
C LYS A 36 -18.51 -8.20 -29.72
N LYS A 37 -17.29 -8.59 -29.35
CA LYS A 37 -17.05 -9.58 -28.30
C LYS A 37 -17.12 -9.01 -26.89
N ILE A 38 -16.68 -7.76 -26.72
CA ILE A 38 -16.70 -7.07 -25.42
C ILE A 38 -17.91 -6.13 -25.27
N ASP A 39 -18.84 -6.13 -26.25
CA ASP A 39 -20.02 -5.29 -26.27
C ASP A 39 -19.74 -3.79 -26.03
N THR A 40 -18.67 -3.30 -26.67
CA THR A 40 -18.19 -1.91 -26.51
C THR A 40 -18.21 -1.19 -27.87
N PRO A 41 -18.60 0.10 -27.94
CA PRO A 41 -18.63 0.86 -29.18
C PRO A 41 -17.29 0.81 -29.94
N ARG A 42 -17.35 0.64 -31.27
CA ARG A 42 -16.14 0.53 -32.12
C ARG A 42 -15.18 1.68 -31.95
N THR A 43 -15.68 2.91 -31.82
CA THR A 43 -14.86 4.09 -31.63
C THR A 43 -14.00 3.98 -30.36
N SER A 44 -14.59 3.55 -29.26
CA SER A 44 -13.88 3.35 -27.98
C SER A 44 -12.83 2.24 -28.08
N VAL A 45 -13.15 1.15 -28.78
CA VAL A 45 -12.22 0.04 -29.00
C VAL A 45 -11.03 0.48 -29.85
N TYR A 46 -11.26 1.26 -30.94
CA TYR A 46 -10.14 1.74 -31.74
C TYR A 46 -9.26 2.75 -30.97
N MET A 47 -9.86 3.64 -30.17
CA MET A 47 -9.07 4.52 -29.28
C MET A 47 -8.23 3.71 -28.28
N ALA A 48 -8.79 2.66 -27.69
CA ALA A 48 -8.04 1.78 -26.80
C ALA A 48 -6.91 1.05 -27.52
N LEU A 49 -7.17 0.53 -28.74
CA LEU A 49 -6.15 -0.13 -29.56
C LEU A 49 -5.01 0.82 -29.94
N ASP A 50 -5.32 2.05 -30.32
CA ASP A 50 -4.32 3.06 -30.65
C ASP A 50 -3.44 3.38 -29.45
N ARG A 51 -4.03 3.50 -28.26
CA ARG A 51 -3.26 3.73 -27.04
C ARG A 51 -2.44 2.50 -26.63
N LEU A 52 -3.01 1.30 -26.67
CA LEU A 52 -2.27 0.07 -26.37
C LEU A 52 -1.11 -0.15 -27.35
N TYR A 53 -1.28 0.22 -28.62
CA TYR A 53 -0.22 0.19 -29.62
C TYR A 53 0.88 1.22 -29.31
N ALA A 54 0.51 2.45 -28.97
CA ALA A 54 1.45 3.48 -28.57
C ALA A 54 2.27 3.12 -27.31
N LEU A 55 1.65 2.39 -26.37
CA LEU A 55 2.32 1.85 -25.18
C LEU A 55 3.18 0.59 -25.48
N GLY A 56 3.03 0.02 -26.68
CA GLY A 56 3.71 -1.22 -27.05
C GLY A 56 3.14 -2.48 -26.38
N TYR A 57 1.85 -2.48 -26.03
CA TYR A 57 1.15 -3.61 -25.42
C TYR A 57 0.44 -4.49 -26.45
N VAL A 58 0.32 -3.99 -27.67
CA VAL A 58 -0.19 -4.75 -28.81
C VAL A 58 0.68 -4.49 -30.04
N TYR A 59 0.74 -5.45 -30.93
CA TYR A 59 1.36 -5.35 -32.24
C TYR A 59 0.31 -5.13 -33.31
N LEU A 60 0.63 -4.30 -34.30
CA LEU A 60 -0.15 -4.13 -35.51
C LEU A 60 0.31 -5.18 -36.54
N VAL A 61 -0.64 -5.95 -37.05
CA VAL A 61 -0.38 -6.95 -38.09
C VAL A 61 -1.02 -6.46 -39.39
N PRO A 62 -0.25 -6.29 -40.47
CA PRO A 62 -0.80 -6.02 -41.79
C PRO A 62 -1.75 -7.17 -42.21
N ALA A 63 -2.97 -6.81 -42.63
CA ALA A 63 -3.92 -7.78 -43.14
C ALA A 63 -4.22 -7.48 -44.60
N GLU A 64 -4.63 -8.50 -45.35
CA GLU A 64 -5.13 -8.36 -46.71
C GLU A 64 -6.31 -7.38 -46.71
N ASN A 65 -6.42 -6.47 -47.66
CA ASN A 65 -7.47 -5.43 -47.78
C ASN A 65 -7.35 -4.22 -46.85
N GLU A 66 -6.16 -3.70 -46.57
CA GLU A 66 -5.91 -2.48 -45.79
C GLU A 66 -6.50 -2.47 -44.37
N ARG A 67 -6.96 -3.61 -43.87
CA ARG A 67 -7.47 -3.74 -42.50
C ARG A 67 -6.33 -3.90 -41.52
N LYS A 68 -6.47 -3.25 -40.39
CA LYS A 68 -5.52 -3.34 -39.28
C LYS A 68 -5.98 -4.46 -38.33
N ASN A 69 -5.19 -5.51 -38.20
CA ASN A 69 -5.37 -6.50 -37.17
C ASN A 69 -4.35 -6.28 -36.05
N TYR A 70 -4.66 -6.76 -34.87
CA TYR A 70 -3.85 -6.58 -33.67
C TYR A 70 -3.59 -7.91 -32.98
N ILE A 71 -2.43 -8.02 -32.35
CA ILE A 71 -2.03 -9.15 -31.50
C ILE A 71 -1.55 -8.57 -30.19
N ALA A 72 -2.02 -9.09 -29.05
CA ALA A 72 -1.52 -8.70 -27.74
C ALA A 72 -0.06 -9.15 -27.57
N VAL A 73 0.75 -8.33 -26.91
CA VAL A 73 2.05 -8.77 -26.38
C VAL A 73 1.78 -9.83 -25.32
N GLU A 74 2.53 -10.92 -25.38
CA GLU A 74 2.40 -12.02 -24.42
C GLU A 74 2.61 -11.55 -22.99
N PRO A 75 1.84 -12.05 -21.99
CA PRO A 75 1.95 -11.63 -20.60
C PRO A 75 3.36 -11.79 -20.03
N GLU A 76 4.08 -12.83 -20.44
CA GLU A 76 5.45 -13.15 -20.05
C GLU A 76 6.43 -12.02 -20.41
N ASN A 77 6.13 -11.28 -21.49
CA ASN A 77 6.93 -10.15 -21.95
C ASN A 77 6.40 -8.81 -21.41
N LEU A 78 5.07 -8.68 -21.28
CA LEU A 78 4.46 -7.43 -20.84
C LEU A 78 4.59 -7.21 -19.34
N MET A 79 4.37 -8.23 -18.50
CA MET A 79 4.36 -8.05 -17.04
C MET A 79 5.70 -7.60 -16.45
N PRO A 80 6.87 -8.13 -16.87
CA PRO A 80 8.16 -7.61 -16.43
C PRO A 80 8.36 -6.15 -16.79
N LYS A 81 7.98 -5.74 -18.01
CA LYS A 81 8.06 -4.33 -18.45
C LYS A 81 7.20 -3.42 -17.60
N LEU A 82 5.94 -3.76 -17.39
CA LEU A 82 5.03 -2.99 -16.53
C LEU A 82 5.56 -2.82 -15.11
N LYS A 83 6.12 -3.89 -14.54
CA LYS A 83 6.73 -3.84 -13.21
C LYS A 83 7.92 -2.88 -13.16
N GLU A 84 8.78 -2.93 -14.15
CA GLU A 84 9.96 -2.07 -14.23
C GLU A 84 9.55 -0.60 -14.39
N ASP A 85 8.65 -0.29 -15.32
CA ASP A 85 8.12 1.06 -15.56
C ASP A 85 7.46 1.63 -14.30
N PHE A 86 6.73 0.80 -13.56
CA PHE A 86 6.08 1.19 -12.31
C PHE A 86 7.10 1.53 -11.22
N ILE A 87 8.13 0.70 -11.05
CA ILE A 87 9.20 0.94 -10.08
C ILE A 87 9.94 2.23 -10.40
N GLN A 88 10.35 2.41 -11.66
CA GLN A 88 11.07 3.62 -12.10
C GLN A 88 10.22 4.88 -11.87
N THR A 89 8.92 4.81 -12.19
CA THR A 89 8.00 5.92 -11.95
C THR A 89 7.86 6.23 -10.46
N ALA A 90 7.73 5.20 -9.62
CA ALA A 90 7.63 5.37 -8.17
C ALA A 90 8.90 5.99 -7.58
N ASP A 91 10.09 5.54 -8.02
CA ASP A 91 11.38 6.08 -7.58
C ASP A 91 11.55 7.54 -8.00
N PHE A 92 11.23 7.86 -9.25
CA PHE A 92 11.25 9.24 -9.76
C PHE A 92 10.31 10.15 -8.95
N LEU A 93 9.07 9.71 -8.74
CA LEU A 93 8.09 10.48 -7.96
C LEU A 93 8.53 10.67 -6.51
N LYS A 94 9.11 9.65 -5.89
CA LYS A 94 9.67 9.74 -4.54
C LYS A 94 10.72 10.84 -4.45
N GLU A 95 11.64 10.88 -5.41
CA GLU A 95 12.69 11.90 -5.45
C GLU A 95 12.12 13.30 -5.67
N GLU A 96 11.29 13.49 -6.70
CA GLU A 96 10.75 14.81 -7.05
C GLU A 96 9.78 15.35 -5.99
N LEU A 97 8.89 14.51 -5.45
CA LEU A 97 7.94 14.94 -4.43
C LEU A 97 8.62 15.24 -3.09
N SER A 98 9.75 14.59 -2.78
CA SER A 98 10.52 14.92 -1.59
C SER A 98 11.09 16.34 -1.62
N LYS A 99 11.37 16.87 -2.80
CA LYS A 99 11.86 18.27 -2.99
C LYS A 99 10.76 19.30 -2.74
N VAL A 100 9.49 18.91 -2.86
CA VAL A 100 8.32 19.79 -2.67
C VAL A 100 7.88 19.80 -1.20
N GLN A 101 8.41 18.91 -0.37
CA GLN A 101 8.04 18.84 1.04
C GLN A 101 8.37 20.16 1.76
N ILE A 102 7.32 20.92 2.09
CA ILE A 102 7.42 22.07 3.01
C ILE A 102 7.80 21.47 4.37
N LYS A 103 8.83 22.01 5.03
CA LYS A 103 9.14 21.69 6.43
C LYS A 103 7.89 21.98 7.26
N ASN A 104 7.06 20.97 7.48
CA ASN A 104 5.93 21.09 8.37
C ASN A 104 6.46 21.38 9.77
N ASN A 105 5.85 22.37 10.44
CA ASN A 105 6.16 22.68 11.85
C ASN A 105 6.03 21.38 12.67
N LEU A 106 7.07 21.08 13.44
CA LEU A 106 7.19 19.88 14.26
C LEU A 106 6.06 19.70 15.29
N GLU A 107 5.27 20.76 15.53
CA GLU A 107 4.18 20.80 16.53
C GLU A 107 2.80 20.39 15.99
N GLN A 108 2.69 20.08 14.69
CA GLN A 108 1.39 19.75 14.12
C GLN A 108 0.89 18.37 14.58
N THR A 109 -0.40 18.33 14.89
CA THR A 109 -1.11 17.07 15.17
C THR A 109 -1.94 16.67 13.96
N PHE A 110 -1.77 15.44 13.51
CA PHE A 110 -2.46 14.89 12.36
C PHE A 110 -3.51 13.88 12.81
N ASN A 111 -4.74 14.05 12.33
CA ASN A 111 -5.80 13.08 12.56
C ASN A 111 -5.69 11.94 11.55
N LEU A 112 -5.72 10.71 12.04
CA LEU A 112 -5.72 9.50 11.25
C LEU A 112 -7.09 8.83 11.34
N LYS A 113 -7.60 8.33 10.22
CA LYS A 113 -8.89 7.67 10.13
C LYS A 113 -8.80 6.44 9.25
N GLY A 114 -9.35 5.33 9.75
CA GLY A 114 -9.33 4.04 9.09
C GLY A 114 -8.14 3.18 9.49
N GLU A 115 -8.36 1.88 9.45
CA GLU A 115 -7.40 0.87 9.91
C GLU A 115 -6.12 0.87 9.07
N GLU A 116 -6.26 0.88 7.76
CA GLU A 116 -5.14 0.86 6.82
C GLU A 116 -4.22 2.07 7.02
N SER A 117 -4.79 3.28 7.07
CA SER A 117 -4.04 4.53 7.28
C SER A 117 -3.26 4.53 8.60
N ILE A 118 -3.87 4.01 9.68
CA ILE A 118 -3.22 3.93 10.99
C ILE A 118 -2.10 2.89 10.96
N TYR A 119 -2.35 1.70 10.40
CA TYR A 119 -1.35 0.64 10.34
C TYR A 119 -0.17 1.01 9.45
N ASP A 120 -0.41 1.69 8.35
CA ASP A 120 0.66 2.17 7.47
C ASP A 120 1.52 3.22 8.18
N LYS A 121 0.89 4.14 8.93
CA LYS A 121 1.64 5.12 9.72
C LYS A 121 2.43 4.46 10.85
N VAL A 122 1.90 3.44 11.50
CA VAL A 122 2.63 2.64 12.51
C VAL A 122 3.84 1.96 11.88
N ARG A 123 3.68 1.30 10.71
CA ARG A 123 4.82 0.68 9.99
C ARG A 123 5.88 1.71 9.61
N GLU A 124 5.45 2.85 9.07
CA GLU A 124 6.36 3.95 8.72
C GLU A 124 7.20 4.38 9.92
N LEU A 125 6.55 4.60 11.08
CA LEU A 125 7.22 5.05 12.29
C LEU A 125 8.18 3.99 12.85
N ILE A 126 7.79 2.71 12.86
CA ILE A 126 8.67 1.61 13.28
C ILE A 126 9.91 1.52 12.38
N LEU A 127 9.74 1.60 11.06
CA LEU A 127 10.84 1.56 10.09
C LEU A 127 11.76 2.78 10.15
N LYS A 128 11.25 3.92 10.60
CA LYS A 128 12.00 5.17 10.78
C LYS A 128 12.85 5.18 12.04
N ALA A 129 12.52 4.36 13.02
CA ALA A 129 13.17 4.33 14.34
C ALA A 129 14.69 4.10 14.24
N LYS A 130 15.44 4.80 15.08
CA LYS A 130 16.92 4.72 15.12
C LYS A 130 17.46 4.27 16.47
N LYS A 131 16.70 4.50 17.55
CA LYS A 131 17.15 4.22 18.92
C LYS A 131 16.20 3.28 19.64
N GLU A 132 14.96 3.70 19.84
CA GLU A 132 14.02 2.98 20.69
C GLU A 132 12.56 3.18 20.28
N ILE A 133 11.75 2.17 20.57
CA ILE A 133 10.31 2.13 20.33
C ILE A 133 9.62 1.71 21.62
N TYR A 134 8.68 2.52 22.09
CA TYR A 134 7.73 2.15 23.14
C TYR A 134 6.38 1.85 22.49
N LEU A 135 5.92 0.64 22.62
CA LEU A 135 4.67 0.17 22.01
C LEU A 135 3.73 -0.39 23.09
N ASN A 136 2.55 0.19 23.20
CA ASN A 136 1.48 -0.32 24.04
C ASN A 136 0.27 -0.65 23.16
N THR A 137 -0.06 -1.92 23.01
CA THR A 137 -1.12 -2.35 22.10
C THR A 137 -1.75 -3.67 22.53
N ASN A 138 -3.02 -3.88 22.11
CA ASN A 138 -3.70 -5.16 22.10
C ASN A 138 -3.95 -5.67 20.66
N ILE A 139 -3.27 -5.10 19.67
CA ILE A 139 -3.30 -5.56 18.28
C ILE A 139 -2.23 -6.64 18.13
N ASN A 140 -2.57 -7.70 17.37
CA ASN A 140 -1.59 -8.75 17.08
C ASN A 140 -0.37 -8.17 16.35
N LEU A 141 0.82 -8.35 16.92
CA LEU A 141 2.07 -7.82 16.37
C LEU A 141 2.48 -8.46 15.04
N GLU A 142 1.93 -9.61 14.68
CA GLU A 142 2.12 -10.18 13.33
C GLU A 142 1.72 -9.18 12.23
N THR A 143 0.79 -8.26 12.53
CA THR A 143 0.38 -7.16 11.64
C THR A 143 1.54 -6.22 11.27
N PHE A 144 2.56 -6.14 12.15
CA PHE A 144 3.71 -5.25 12.02
C PHE A 144 5.04 -6.01 11.96
N LYS A 145 4.99 -7.34 11.79
CA LYS A 145 6.15 -8.22 11.91
C LYS A 145 7.32 -7.77 11.07
N ASP A 146 7.12 -7.53 9.78
CA ASP A 146 8.20 -7.16 8.86
C ASP A 146 8.91 -5.87 9.30
N ALA A 147 8.13 -4.86 9.76
CA ALA A 147 8.69 -3.60 10.24
C ALA A 147 9.45 -3.78 11.58
N ILE A 148 8.91 -4.61 12.47
CA ILE A 148 9.55 -4.95 13.76
C ILE A 148 10.84 -5.72 13.52
N ASP A 149 10.83 -6.73 12.66
CA ASP A 149 12.01 -7.53 12.31
C ASP A 149 13.12 -6.64 11.74
N GLU A 150 12.78 -5.68 10.89
CA GLU A 150 13.73 -4.72 10.33
C GLU A 150 14.28 -3.77 11.38
N ALA A 151 13.45 -3.25 12.28
CA ALA A 151 13.89 -2.40 13.38
C ALA A 151 14.87 -3.17 14.32
N VAL A 152 14.57 -4.42 14.64
CA VAL A 152 15.46 -5.28 15.45
C VAL A 152 16.78 -5.53 14.75
N LYS A 153 16.80 -5.80 13.43
CA LYS A 153 18.04 -5.93 12.65
C LYS A 153 18.89 -4.67 12.69
N ASN A 154 18.26 -3.50 12.74
CA ASN A 154 18.92 -2.21 12.85
C ASN A 154 19.31 -1.83 14.28
N ASN A 155 19.24 -2.79 15.24
CA ASN A 155 19.56 -2.61 16.66
C ASN A 155 18.67 -1.57 17.37
N VAL A 156 17.44 -1.37 16.91
CA VAL A 156 16.47 -0.53 17.62
C VAL A 156 15.96 -1.29 18.84
N ARG A 157 15.99 -0.65 19.99
CA ARG A 157 15.43 -1.20 21.24
C ARG A 157 13.91 -1.14 21.18
N ILE A 158 13.23 -2.26 21.40
CA ILE A 158 11.75 -2.31 21.37
C ILE A 158 11.23 -2.72 22.74
N ILE A 159 10.40 -1.87 23.33
CA ILE A 159 9.77 -2.07 24.62
C ILE A 159 8.27 -2.20 24.38
N LEU A 160 7.75 -3.39 24.62
CA LEU A 160 6.35 -3.72 24.45
C LEU A 160 5.62 -3.81 25.80
N PHE A 161 4.59 -3.00 25.97
CA PHE A 161 3.62 -3.12 27.04
C PHE A 161 2.40 -3.88 26.51
N SER A 162 2.28 -5.16 26.86
CA SER A 162 1.18 -6.02 26.41
C SER A 162 0.13 -6.22 27.49
N PHE A 163 -1.13 -6.28 27.07
CA PHE A 163 -2.27 -6.69 27.92
C PHE A 163 -2.59 -8.16 27.79
N GLU A 164 -1.93 -8.89 26.90
CA GLU A 164 -2.10 -10.32 26.69
C GLU A 164 -1.07 -11.10 27.53
N LYS A 165 -1.54 -12.14 28.24
CA LYS A 165 -0.72 -12.90 29.21
C LYS A 165 0.39 -13.74 28.58
N HIS A 166 0.37 -14.02 27.29
CA HIS A 166 1.29 -14.95 26.62
C HIS A 166 1.68 -14.47 25.22
N VAL A 167 2.54 -13.51 25.18
CA VAL A 167 3.18 -13.14 23.91
C VAL A 167 4.58 -13.68 23.91
N ASN A 168 4.77 -14.88 23.35
CA ASN A 168 6.10 -15.45 23.11
C ASN A 168 6.64 -14.84 21.81
N TYR A 169 7.38 -13.78 21.92
CA TYR A 169 8.17 -13.28 20.77
C TYR A 169 9.54 -13.94 20.78
N THR A 170 9.91 -14.54 19.67
CA THR A 170 11.25 -15.08 19.40
C THR A 170 12.27 -13.97 19.09
N LEU A 171 11.83 -12.72 19.10
CA LEU A 171 12.61 -11.54 18.77
C LEU A 171 13.20 -10.89 20.05
N ASN A 172 14.28 -10.15 19.89
CA ASN A 172 14.95 -9.43 20.98
C ASN A 172 14.14 -8.18 21.40
N ILE A 173 12.93 -8.41 21.96
CA ILE A 173 11.97 -7.39 22.41
C ILE A 173 11.81 -7.51 23.92
N GLU A 174 11.90 -6.37 24.61
CA GLU A 174 11.62 -6.28 26.04
C GLU A 174 10.09 -6.26 26.24
N VAL A 175 9.52 -7.29 26.88
CA VAL A 175 8.06 -7.39 27.06
C VAL A 175 7.71 -7.17 28.54
N TYR A 176 6.89 -6.18 28.80
CA TYR A 176 6.30 -5.91 30.11
C TYR A 176 4.80 -6.25 30.08
N ASN A 177 4.41 -7.26 30.85
CA ASN A 177 3.02 -7.66 30.97
C ASN A 177 2.40 -7.05 32.22
N LYS A 178 1.24 -6.43 32.08
CA LYS A 178 0.46 -6.01 33.24
C LYS A 178 -0.26 -7.22 33.83
N THR A 179 0.13 -7.61 35.06
CA THR A 179 -0.33 -8.84 35.71
C THR A 179 -1.72 -8.73 36.37
N GLU A 180 -2.27 -7.54 36.53
CA GLU A 180 -3.52 -7.34 37.26
C GLU A 180 -4.54 -6.50 36.50
N THR A 181 -5.75 -7.03 36.48
CA THR A 181 -7.02 -6.57 35.91
C THR A 181 -7.19 -6.80 34.42
N PRO A 182 -8.09 -7.73 34.05
CA PRO A 182 -8.64 -7.71 32.70
C PRO A 182 -9.43 -6.41 32.59
N ILE A 183 -8.91 -5.46 31.81
CA ILE A 183 -9.74 -4.36 31.35
C ILE A 183 -10.74 -5.02 30.39
N SER A 184 -11.89 -5.40 30.94
CA SER A 184 -13.06 -5.92 30.22
C SER A 184 -13.72 -4.78 29.42
N ASN A 185 -12.95 -4.11 28.63
CA ASN A 185 -13.44 -3.07 27.72
C ASN A 185 -13.59 -3.65 26.33
N GLY A 186 -14.50 -4.64 26.19
CA GLY A 186 -14.99 -5.06 24.89
C GLY A 186 -13.93 -5.08 23.77
N ASN A 187 -14.22 -5.57 22.62
CA ASN A 187 -13.36 -5.65 21.40
C ASN A 187 -12.72 -4.32 20.93
N ARG A 188 -12.31 -3.41 21.84
CA ARG A 188 -11.66 -2.15 21.48
C ARG A 188 -10.18 -2.38 21.22
N ARG A 189 -9.79 -2.25 19.96
CA ARG A 189 -8.38 -2.22 19.58
C ARG A 189 -7.77 -0.88 19.95
N ARG A 190 -6.54 -0.90 20.42
CA ARG A 190 -5.79 0.33 20.72
C ARG A 190 -4.32 0.13 20.40
N ILE A 191 -3.68 1.23 20.07
CA ILE A 191 -2.24 1.33 19.90
C ILE A 191 -1.76 2.68 20.41
N MET A 192 -0.70 2.65 21.18
CA MET A 192 0.07 3.82 21.60
C MET A 192 1.53 3.52 21.25
N LEU A 193 2.13 4.37 20.47
CA LEU A 193 3.47 4.22 19.93
C LEU A 193 4.24 5.51 20.18
N VAL A 194 5.44 5.38 20.75
CA VAL A 194 6.43 6.46 20.84
C VAL A 194 7.70 5.96 20.18
N VAL A 195 8.30 6.75 19.32
CA VAL A 195 9.53 6.42 18.57
C VAL A 195 10.57 7.49 18.81
N ASP A 196 11.74 7.06 19.29
CA ASP A 196 12.93 7.89 19.54
C ASP A 196 12.69 9.13 20.43
N MET A 197 11.59 9.14 21.21
CA MET A 197 11.12 10.31 21.97
C MET A 197 10.86 11.56 21.11
N GLU A 198 10.56 11.35 19.83
CA GLU A 198 10.30 12.41 18.86
C GLU A 198 8.93 12.30 18.20
N ASP A 199 8.49 11.08 17.92
CA ASP A 199 7.24 10.81 17.21
C ASP A 199 6.28 10.02 18.10
N THR A 200 5.01 10.41 18.16
CA THR A 200 3.98 9.64 18.88
C THR A 200 2.71 9.45 18.07
N LEU A 201 2.12 8.26 18.20
CA LEU A 201 0.85 7.90 17.61
C LEU A 201 -0.04 7.23 18.66
N VAL A 202 -1.26 7.72 18.79
CA VAL A 202 -2.29 7.12 19.65
C VAL A 202 -3.54 6.86 18.82
N ALA A 203 -4.03 5.63 18.83
CA ALA A 203 -5.25 5.26 18.12
C ALA A 203 -6.08 4.25 18.91
N ASN A 204 -7.40 4.34 18.74
CA ASN A 204 -8.32 3.36 19.29
C ASN A 204 -9.52 3.09 18.36
N SER A 205 -10.17 1.95 18.54
CA SER A 205 -11.43 1.66 17.86
C SER A 205 -12.61 2.01 18.77
N LYS A 206 -13.59 2.74 18.22
CA LYS A 206 -14.87 3.01 18.86
C LYS A 206 -15.99 2.73 17.85
N LEU A 207 -16.96 1.89 18.20
CA LEU A 207 -18.10 1.56 17.33
C LEU A 207 -17.71 1.11 15.91
N SER A 208 -16.73 0.21 15.80
CA SER A 208 -16.12 -0.26 14.53
C SER A 208 -15.28 0.75 13.74
N GLU A 209 -15.23 2.00 14.13
CA GLU A 209 -14.35 3.00 13.50
C GLU A 209 -13.01 3.05 14.23
N PHE A 210 -11.90 2.95 13.48
CA PHE A 210 -10.56 3.07 14.01
C PHE A 210 -10.03 4.46 13.67
N SER A 211 -9.70 5.25 14.69
CA SER A 211 -9.21 6.62 14.56
C SER A 211 -8.08 6.89 15.53
N GLY A 212 -7.23 7.84 15.19
CA GLY A 212 -6.08 8.17 15.99
C GLY A 212 -5.50 9.53 15.67
N ILE A 213 -4.46 9.86 16.38
CA ILE A 213 -3.65 11.06 16.18
C ILE A 213 -2.18 10.66 16.04
N TYR A 214 -1.46 11.39 15.21
CA TYR A 214 -0.02 11.37 15.12
C TYR A 214 0.50 12.79 15.34
N THR A 215 1.56 12.94 16.15
CA THR A 215 2.16 14.24 16.40
C THR A 215 3.64 14.10 16.76
N ARG A 216 4.38 15.19 16.59
CA ARG A 216 5.77 15.40 17.06
C ARG A 216 5.83 16.49 18.11
N ASN A 217 4.68 16.88 18.69
CA ASN A 217 4.64 17.84 19.78
C ASN A 217 5.32 17.24 21.02
N GLU A 218 6.36 17.90 21.53
CA GLU A 218 7.22 17.43 22.61
C GLU A 218 6.42 17.07 23.87
N LEU A 219 5.50 17.93 24.28
CA LEU A 219 4.67 17.70 25.46
C LEU A 219 3.81 16.44 25.31
N MET A 220 3.24 16.21 24.12
CA MET A 220 2.41 15.01 23.86
C MET A 220 3.26 13.74 23.83
N VAL A 221 4.48 13.81 23.30
CA VAL A 221 5.43 12.69 23.32
C VAL A 221 5.78 12.31 24.74
N GLU A 222 6.12 13.29 25.61
CA GLU A 222 6.44 13.05 27.02
C GLU A 222 5.26 12.42 27.77
N ILE A 223 4.05 13.00 27.67
CA ILE A 223 2.85 12.48 28.36
C ILE A 223 2.53 11.04 27.98
N ILE A 224 2.80 10.63 26.73
CA ILE A 224 2.47 9.29 26.26
C ILE A 224 3.58 8.28 26.58
N ALA A 225 4.82 8.74 26.74
CA ALA A 225 5.96 7.92 27.14
C ALA A 225 6.00 7.57 28.64
N GLU A 226 5.34 8.37 29.50
CA GLU A 226 5.18 8.10 30.95
C GLU A 226 4.16 6.97 31.22
#